data_c2b1bb23ad1ab3833c28f758bd714c21
#
_entry.id   c2b1bb23ad1ab3833c28f758bd714c21
#
_cell.length_a   1.000
_cell.length_b   1.000
_cell.length_c   1.000
_cell.angle_alpha   90.00
_cell.angle_beta   90.00
_cell.angle_gamma   90.00
#
_symmetry.space_group_name_H-M   'P 1'
#
loop_
_entity.id
_entity.type
_entity.pdbx_description
1 polymer ?
#
loop_
_entity_poly.entity_id
_entity_poly.type
_entity_poly.pdbx_seq_one_letter_code
_entity_poly.pdbx_strand_id
1 'polypeptide(L)'
;MKEKLTIVKVGGAVVEDEAQLAQLLRDFSAIEGRKVLVHGGGRKATKMAERLGIETTMVNGRRVTDAAMLEVVAMVYGGLVNKNLVARLQANGVNALGLTGADADAIHSHKRPTLVVDGSPVDYGYVGDVDRADGQMLSRLIEAGITPVMAPLTHDGEGHILNTNADTIASETAKALAPFYDVTLIFSFEKKGVLRNPDDDDSVIPVITHADYERYRADGTISGGMLPKIENALSAVDAGVGRVIITLATAIDGQHGTAIVKN
;
A
#
# COMPACT_ATOMS: atom_id res chain seq x y z
N MET A 1 19.58 11.57 15.68
CA MET A 1 18.64 11.57 14.52
C MET A 1 18.24 10.14 14.28
N LYS A 2 16.96 9.87 13.95
CA LYS A 2 16.51 8.54 13.56
C LYS A 2 17.15 8.13 12.22
N GLU A 3 17.40 6.84 12.04
CA GLU A 3 17.85 6.29 10.74
C GLU A 3 16.73 6.41 9.71
N LYS A 4 17.07 6.66 8.44
CA LYS A 4 16.10 6.78 7.34
C LYS A 4 15.53 5.43 6.96
N LEU A 5 14.23 5.38 6.74
CA LEU A 5 13.51 4.21 6.22
C LEU A 5 12.62 4.62 5.05
N THR A 6 12.77 3.96 3.92
CA THR A 6 11.89 4.17 2.76
C THR A 6 10.91 3.02 2.64
N ILE A 7 9.62 3.32 2.63
CA ILE A 7 8.55 2.36 2.36
C ILE A 7 7.99 2.66 0.98
N VAL A 8 8.01 1.68 0.09
CA VAL A 8 7.45 1.82 -1.26
C VAL A 8 6.23 0.93 -1.39
N LYS A 9 5.09 1.52 -1.71
CA LYS A 9 3.88 0.79 -2.08
C LYS A 9 3.76 0.72 -3.59
N VAL A 10 3.74 -0.49 -4.14
CA VAL A 10 3.60 -0.72 -5.57
C VAL A 10 2.16 -1.10 -5.94
N GLY A 11 1.61 -0.42 -6.93
CA GLY A 11 0.25 -0.66 -7.44
C GLY A 11 0.12 -1.95 -8.24
N GLY A 12 -1.11 -2.49 -8.32
CA GLY A 12 -1.39 -3.74 -9.04
C GLY A 12 -1.11 -3.68 -10.55
N ALA A 13 -1.25 -2.51 -11.17
CA ALA A 13 -0.93 -2.32 -12.59
C ALA A 13 0.56 -2.57 -12.88
N VAL A 14 1.44 -2.00 -12.06
CA VAL A 14 2.90 -2.19 -12.17
C VAL A 14 3.30 -3.64 -11.91
N VAL A 15 2.64 -4.30 -10.95
CA VAL A 15 2.89 -5.73 -10.63
C VAL A 15 2.54 -6.65 -11.81
N GLU A 16 1.66 -6.23 -12.73
CA GLU A 16 1.29 -7.01 -13.92
C GLU A 16 2.15 -6.74 -15.14
N ASP A 17 2.77 -5.57 -15.23
CA ASP A 17 3.67 -5.22 -16.33
C ASP A 17 5.09 -5.66 -16.01
N GLU A 18 5.57 -6.67 -16.71
CA GLU A 18 6.89 -7.28 -16.48
C GLU A 18 8.05 -6.28 -16.63
N ALA A 19 7.98 -5.35 -17.59
CA ALA A 19 9.06 -4.38 -17.83
C ALA A 19 9.05 -3.30 -16.75
N GLN A 20 7.88 -2.75 -16.42
CA GLN A 20 7.74 -1.75 -15.35
C GLN A 20 8.09 -2.33 -13.98
N LEU A 21 7.66 -3.58 -13.70
CA LEU A 21 8.01 -4.26 -12.46
C LEU A 21 9.51 -4.48 -12.35
N ALA A 22 10.15 -4.97 -13.41
CA ALA A 22 11.60 -5.20 -13.41
C ALA A 22 12.37 -3.89 -13.18
N GLN A 23 11.94 -2.78 -13.78
CA GLN A 23 12.56 -1.47 -13.54
C GLN A 23 12.33 -1.00 -12.10
N LEU A 24 11.10 -1.04 -11.61
CA LEU A 24 10.77 -0.65 -10.23
C LEU A 24 11.60 -1.45 -9.20
N LEU A 25 11.77 -2.76 -9.40
CA LEU A 25 12.54 -3.58 -8.47
C LEU A 25 14.04 -3.26 -8.52
N ARG A 26 14.61 -2.89 -9.68
CA ARG A 26 15.98 -2.37 -9.75
C ARG A 26 16.10 -1.05 -8.99
N ASP A 27 15.20 -0.11 -9.24
CA ASP A 27 15.20 1.20 -8.58
C ASP A 27 15.00 1.06 -7.06
N PHE A 28 14.08 0.19 -6.62
CA PHE A 28 13.90 -0.15 -5.21
C PHE A 28 15.16 -0.78 -4.60
N SER A 29 15.83 -1.66 -5.34
CA SER A 29 17.08 -2.28 -4.85
C SER A 29 18.19 -1.25 -4.66
N ALA A 30 18.25 -0.21 -5.50
CA ALA A 30 19.21 0.88 -5.44
C ALA A 30 18.93 1.92 -4.34
N ILE A 31 17.74 1.92 -3.72
CA ILE A 31 17.46 2.79 -2.57
C ILE A 31 18.46 2.49 -1.46
N GLU A 32 19.19 3.49 -1.02
CA GLU A 32 20.13 3.38 0.10
C GLU A 32 19.42 3.30 1.45
N GLY A 33 20.02 2.59 2.41
CA GLY A 33 19.50 2.47 3.76
C GLY A 33 18.39 1.43 3.91
N ARG A 34 17.57 1.61 4.95
CA ARG A 34 16.48 0.68 5.30
C ARG A 34 15.29 0.87 4.38
N LYS A 35 14.66 -0.25 4.00
CA LYS A 35 13.51 -0.20 3.08
C LYS A 35 12.51 -1.33 3.32
N VAL A 36 11.26 -1.06 2.99
CA VAL A 36 10.13 -2.01 3.02
C VAL A 36 9.37 -1.88 1.71
N LEU A 37 8.95 -3.00 1.14
CA LEU A 37 8.07 -3.04 -0.02
C LEU A 37 6.67 -3.46 0.40
N VAL A 38 5.65 -2.76 -0.07
CA VAL A 38 4.25 -3.16 0.09
C VAL A 38 3.65 -3.32 -1.31
N HIS A 39 3.00 -4.43 -1.59
CA HIS A 39 2.45 -4.66 -2.91
C HIS A 39 0.93 -4.83 -2.93
N GLY A 40 0.34 -4.51 -4.07
CA GLY A 40 -1.03 -4.90 -4.40
C GLY A 40 -1.06 -6.22 -5.17
N GLY A 41 -2.19 -6.52 -5.78
CA GLY A 41 -2.38 -7.75 -6.57
C GLY A 41 -3.81 -7.91 -7.09
N GLY A 42 -4.66 -6.90 -6.90
CA GLY A 42 -6.09 -6.97 -7.17
C GLY A 42 -6.44 -7.41 -8.59
N ARG A 43 -5.74 -6.88 -9.61
CA ARG A 43 -5.96 -7.29 -11.01
C ARG A 43 -5.63 -8.77 -11.23
N LYS A 44 -4.50 -9.26 -10.68
CA LYS A 44 -4.13 -10.69 -10.75
C LYS A 44 -5.15 -11.58 -10.03
N ALA A 45 -5.67 -11.13 -8.88
CA ALA A 45 -6.73 -11.85 -8.17
C ALA A 45 -8.03 -11.92 -8.99
N THR A 46 -8.44 -10.82 -9.65
CA THR A 46 -9.60 -10.83 -10.56
C THR A 46 -9.42 -11.85 -11.68
N LYS A 47 -8.27 -11.81 -12.39
CA LYS A 47 -7.98 -12.77 -13.46
C LYS A 47 -7.94 -14.23 -12.96
N MET A 48 -7.46 -14.45 -11.75
CA MET A 48 -7.45 -15.79 -11.16
C MET A 48 -8.87 -16.24 -10.79
N ALA A 49 -9.67 -15.37 -10.19
CA ALA A 49 -11.07 -15.64 -9.87
C ALA A 49 -11.88 -16.01 -11.13
N GLU A 50 -11.74 -15.24 -12.20
CA GLU A 50 -12.37 -15.54 -13.51
C GLU A 50 -11.99 -16.93 -14.04
N ARG A 51 -10.70 -17.29 -13.96
CA ARG A 51 -10.23 -18.63 -14.38
C ARG A 51 -10.79 -19.76 -13.52
N LEU A 52 -11.15 -19.49 -12.28
CA LEU A 52 -11.75 -20.44 -11.34
C LEU A 52 -13.28 -20.40 -11.34
N GLY A 53 -13.89 -19.52 -12.16
CA GLY A 53 -15.35 -19.35 -12.21
C GLY A 53 -15.92 -18.64 -10.97
N ILE A 54 -15.10 -17.88 -10.24
CA ILE A 54 -15.51 -17.12 -9.05
C ILE A 54 -15.81 -15.68 -9.44
N GLU A 55 -17.01 -15.22 -9.12
CA GLU A 55 -17.44 -13.85 -9.43
C GLU A 55 -16.70 -12.83 -8.57
N THR A 56 -16.32 -11.70 -9.19
CA THR A 56 -15.68 -10.58 -8.50
C THR A 56 -16.64 -9.42 -8.38
N THR A 57 -17.00 -9.06 -7.14
CA THR A 57 -17.81 -7.89 -6.82
C THR A 57 -16.94 -6.81 -6.19
N MET A 58 -17.05 -5.58 -6.72
CA MET A 58 -16.35 -4.40 -6.21
C MET A 58 -17.35 -3.36 -5.75
N VAL A 59 -17.19 -2.84 -4.53
CA VAL A 59 -18.02 -1.75 -3.98
C VAL A 59 -17.09 -0.65 -3.47
N ASN A 60 -17.26 0.56 -3.96
CA ASN A 60 -16.40 1.73 -3.62
C ASN A 60 -14.90 1.43 -3.70
N GLY A 61 -14.47 0.71 -4.76
CA GLY A 61 -13.08 0.35 -5.00
C GLY A 61 -12.53 -0.75 -4.07
N ARG A 62 -13.36 -1.35 -3.23
CA ARG A 62 -13.03 -2.48 -2.35
C ARG A 62 -13.67 -3.77 -2.87
N ARG A 63 -12.93 -4.86 -2.79
CA ARG A 63 -13.40 -6.20 -3.20
C ARG A 63 -14.25 -6.79 -2.08
N VAL A 64 -15.50 -7.12 -2.38
CA VAL A 64 -16.29 -8.03 -1.53
C VAL A 64 -15.57 -9.38 -1.55
N THR A 65 -15.30 -9.92 -0.38
CA THR A 65 -14.45 -11.09 -0.21
C THR A 65 -15.21 -12.16 0.58
N ASP A 66 -15.97 -12.97 -0.12
CA ASP A 66 -16.56 -14.19 0.45
C ASP A 66 -15.49 -15.27 0.65
N ALA A 67 -15.88 -16.45 1.14
CA ALA A 67 -14.94 -17.53 1.44
C ALA A 67 -14.16 -17.99 0.20
N ALA A 68 -14.81 -18.12 -0.98
CA ALA A 68 -14.15 -18.54 -2.21
C ALA A 68 -13.17 -17.46 -2.71
N MET A 69 -13.57 -16.20 -2.66
CA MET A 69 -12.70 -15.09 -3.03
C MET A 69 -11.55 -14.92 -2.03
N LEU A 70 -11.75 -15.23 -0.73
CA LEU A 70 -10.67 -15.22 0.26
C LEU A 70 -9.56 -16.22 -0.11
N GLU A 71 -9.90 -17.43 -0.52
CA GLU A 71 -8.93 -18.42 -1.00
C GLU A 71 -8.14 -17.87 -2.18
N VAL A 72 -8.81 -17.24 -3.16
CA VAL A 72 -8.15 -16.63 -4.32
C VAL A 72 -7.17 -15.55 -3.89
N VAL A 73 -7.59 -14.60 -3.04
CA VAL A 73 -6.69 -13.51 -2.63
C VAL A 73 -5.55 -14.02 -1.75
N ALA A 74 -5.77 -15.01 -0.90
CA ALA A 74 -4.71 -15.64 -0.11
C ALA A 74 -3.65 -16.31 -1.00
N MET A 75 -4.07 -17.11 -1.98
CA MET A 75 -3.17 -17.74 -2.95
C MET A 75 -2.42 -16.70 -3.80
N VAL A 76 -3.14 -15.70 -4.31
CA VAL A 76 -2.57 -14.72 -5.22
C VAL A 76 -1.68 -13.72 -4.49
N TYR A 77 -2.14 -13.13 -3.39
CA TYR A 77 -1.36 -12.10 -2.70
C TYR A 77 -0.22 -12.72 -1.87
N GLY A 78 -0.54 -13.68 -0.99
CA GLY A 78 0.45 -14.29 -0.09
C GLY A 78 1.42 -15.23 -0.80
N GLY A 79 0.94 -15.94 -1.81
CA GLY A 79 1.74 -16.88 -2.60
C GLY A 79 2.31 -16.26 -3.87
N LEU A 80 1.50 -16.18 -4.91
CA LEU A 80 1.97 -15.88 -6.27
C LEU A 80 2.69 -14.53 -6.38
N VAL A 81 2.07 -13.44 -5.95
CA VAL A 81 2.66 -12.09 -6.10
C VAL A 81 3.81 -11.91 -5.13
N ASN A 82 3.57 -12.15 -3.84
CA ASN A 82 4.55 -11.93 -2.79
C ASN A 82 5.85 -12.70 -3.04
N LYS A 83 5.77 -14.02 -3.28
CA LYS A 83 6.97 -14.85 -3.44
C LYS A 83 7.72 -14.59 -4.75
N ASN A 84 7.01 -14.21 -5.83
CA ASN A 84 7.67 -13.77 -7.05
C ASN A 84 8.45 -12.46 -6.84
N LEU A 85 7.90 -11.50 -6.10
CA LEU A 85 8.62 -10.26 -5.75
C LEU A 85 9.85 -10.55 -4.90
N VAL A 86 9.71 -11.41 -3.88
CA VAL A 86 10.84 -11.83 -3.03
C VAL A 86 11.95 -12.47 -3.88
N ALA A 87 11.60 -13.43 -4.74
CA ALA A 87 12.59 -14.10 -5.58
C ALA A 87 13.36 -13.10 -6.51
N ARG A 88 12.65 -12.14 -7.10
CA ARG A 88 13.25 -11.10 -7.93
C ARG A 88 14.12 -10.12 -7.15
N LEU A 89 13.71 -9.76 -5.92
CA LEU A 89 14.51 -8.93 -5.04
C LEU A 89 15.79 -9.64 -4.58
N GLN A 90 15.72 -10.93 -4.27
CA GLN A 90 16.89 -11.76 -3.98
C GLN A 90 17.86 -11.78 -5.17
N ALA A 91 17.35 -11.90 -6.40
CA ALA A 91 18.16 -11.83 -7.61
C ALA A 91 18.85 -10.47 -7.81
N ASN A 92 18.27 -9.39 -7.25
CA ASN A 92 18.84 -8.04 -7.22
C ASN A 92 19.73 -7.78 -5.98
N GLY A 93 20.05 -8.80 -5.19
CA GLY A 93 20.90 -8.69 -4.00
C GLY A 93 20.22 -8.12 -2.75
N VAL A 94 18.89 -8.01 -2.75
CA VAL A 94 18.12 -7.57 -1.58
C VAL A 94 17.73 -8.78 -0.75
N ASN A 95 18.10 -8.82 0.54
CA ASN A 95 17.71 -9.87 1.48
C ASN A 95 16.22 -9.71 1.88
N ALA A 96 15.33 -10.08 0.98
CA ALA A 96 13.88 -9.88 1.09
C ALA A 96 13.18 -11.03 1.79
N LEU A 97 12.22 -10.71 2.66
CA LEU A 97 11.31 -11.65 3.33
C LEU A 97 9.85 -11.26 3.05
N GLY A 98 9.11 -12.16 2.43
CA GLY A 98 7.69 -11.97 2.16
C GLY A 98 6.83 -12.30 3.36
N LEU A 99 5.98 -11.34 3.76
CA LEU A 99 5.10 -11.39 4.92
C LEU A 99 3.66 -11.02 4.54
N THR A 100 2.73 -11.55 5.31
CA THR A 100 1.36 -11.05 5.50
C THR A 100 1.25 -10.43 6.89
N GLY A 101 0.13 -9.82 7.22
CA GLY A 101 -0.13 -9.35 8.59
C GLY A 101 -0.26 -10.48 9.61
N ALA A 102 -0.57 -11.71 9.17
CA ALA A 102 -0.67 -12.88 10.04
C ALA A 102 0.71 -13.41 10.50
N ASP A 103 1.77 -13.14 9.72
CA ASP A 103 3.12 -13.59 10.07
C ASP A 103 3.62 -12.79 11.28
N ALA A 104 3.93 -13.49 12.37
CA ALA A 104 4.38 -12.91 13.64
C ALA A 104 3.45 -11.78 14.19
N ASP A 105 2.15 -11.86 13.90
CA ASP A 105 1.14 -10.86 14.30
C ASP A 105 1.51 -9.42 13.85
N ALA A 106 2.10 -9.34 12.65
CA ALA A 106 2.63 -8.09 12.12
C ALA A 106 1.58 -7.01 11.94
N ILE A 107 0.37 -7.39 11.51
CA ILE A 107 -0.78 -6.46 11.37
C ILE A 107 -2.06 -7.20 11.75
N HIS A 108 -2.65 -6.77 12.86
CA HIS A 108 -3.93 -7.25 13.38
C HIS A 108 -5.06 -6.37 12.85
N SER A 109 -6.20 -6.99 12.55
CA SER A 109 -7.40 -6.33 12.02
C SER A 109 -8.65 -6.97 12.60
N HIS A 110 -9.74 -6.24 12.58
CA HIS A 110 -11.06 -6.84 12.76
C HIS A 110 -11.79 -6.93 11.40
N LYS A 111 -12.75 -7.86 11.33
CA LYS A 111 -13.63 -7.95 10.16
C LYS A 111 -14.42 -6.65 10.01
N ARG A 112 -14.41 -6.07 8.81
CA ARG A 112 -15.17 -4.86 8.50
C ARG A 112 -16.66 -5.07 8.80
N PRO A 113 -17.31 -4.17 9.55
CA PRO A 113 -18.74 -4.24 9.77
C PRO A 113 -19.52 -3.97 8.48
N THR A 114 -20.78 -4.40 8.44
CA THR A 114 -21.70 -4.04 7.37
C THR A 114 -21.87 -2.52 7.32
N LEU A 115 -21.68 -1.93 6.16
CA LEU A 115 -21.82 -0.50 5.93
C LEU A 115 -23.02 -0.21 5.02
N VAL A 116 -23.66 0.93 5.20
CA VAL A 116 -24.69 1.41 4.26
C VAL A 116 -23.99 2.15 3.13
N VAL A 117 -24.13 1.64 1.91
CA VAL A 117 -23.60 2.24 0.67
C VAL A 117 -24.78 2.48 -0.26
N ASP A 118 -24.96 3.73 -0.70
CA ASP A 118 -26.05 4.15 -1.58
C ASP A 118 -27.45 3.67 -1.08
N GLY A 119 -27.65 3.74 0.25
CA GLY A 119 -28.90 3.36 0.90
C GLY A 119 -29.12 1.86 1.11
N SER A 120 -28.17 1.00 0.71
CA SER A 120 -28.23 -0.45 0.86
C SER A 120 -27.15 -0.98 1.81
N PRO A 121 -27.46 -1.96 2.69
CA PRO A 121 -26.45 -2.61 3.52
C PRO A 121 -25.50 -3.46 2.66
N VAL A 122 -24.20 -3.28 2.84
CA VAL A 122 -23.16 -4.07 2.18
C VAL A 122 -22.30 -4.79 3.21
N ASP A 123 -22.34 -6.12 3.21
CA ASP A 123 -21.38 -6.96 3.91
C ASP A 123 -20.19 -7.21 2.95
N TYR A 124 -19.02 -6.74 3.32
CA TYR A 124 -17.80 -6.94 2.53
C TYR A 124 -17.17 -8.33 2.72
N GLY A 125 -17.74 -9.19 3.58
CA GLY A 125 -17.22 -10.51 3.87
C GLY A 125 -15.91 -10.46 4.68
N TYR A 126 -14.90 -11.21 4.25
CA TYR A 126 -13.59 -11.29 4.91
C TYR A 126 -12.68 -10.11 4.54
N VAL A 127 -13.18 -8.90 4.70
CA VAL A 127 -12.38 -7.66 4.57
C VAL A 127 -11.97 -7.19 5.96
N GLY A 128 -10.68 -6.83 6.11
CA GLY A 128 -10.11 -6.36 7.36
C GLY A 128 -9.97 -4.84 7.42
N ASP A 129 -10.32 -4.27 8.58
CA ASP A 129 -9.92 -2.93 9.01
C ASP A 129 -8.83 -3.07 10.07
N VAL A 130 -7.72 -2.36 9.87
CA VAL A 130 -6.52 -2.52 10.72
C VAL A 130 -6.75 -1.91 12.10
N ASP A 131 -6.48 -2.69 13.14
CA ASP A 131 -6.50 -2.24 14.54
C ASP A 131 -5.10 -1.79 14.99
N ARG A 132 -4.07 -2.55 14.62
CA ARG A 132 -2.67 -2.27 14.97
C ARG A 132 -1.68 -2.92 14.01
N ALA A 133 -0.49 -2.34 13.92
CA ALA A 133 0.67 -2.94 13.30
C ALA A 133 1.84 -2.98 14.31
N ASP A 134 2.58 -4.10 14.35
CA ASP A 134 3.72 -4.26 15.27
C ASP A 134 5.01 -3.70 14.66
N GLY A 135 5.25 -2.40 14.90
CA GLY A 135 6.46 -1.73 14.45
C GLY A 135 7.73 -2.25 15.13
N GLN A 136 7.65 -2.79 16.35
CA GLN A 136 8.81 -3.35 17.04
C GLN A 136 9.26 -4.66 16.39
N MET A 137 8.32 -5.54 16.04
CA MET A 137 8.61 -6.78 15.32
C MET A 137 9.21 -6.48 13.94
N LEU A 138 8.58 -5.58 13.18
CA LEU A 138 9.10 -5.16 11.88
C LEU A 138 10.48 -4.51 11.97
N SER A 139 10.72 -3.65 12.98
CA SER A 139 12.04 -3.04 13.22
C SER A 139 13.11 -4.10 13.48
N ARG A 140 12.83 -5.13 14.27
CA ARG A 140 13.78 -6.23 14.52
C ARG A 140 14.21 -6.96 13.23
N LEU A 141 13.27 -7.19 12.31
CA LEU A 141 13.59 -7.78 11.01
C LEU A 141 14.50 -6.84 10.18
N ILE A 142 14.14 -5.55 10.16
CA ILE A 142 14.90 -4.53 9.42
C ILE A 142 16.32 -4.40 10.00
N GLU A 143 16.48 -4.39 11.31
CA GLU A 143 17.79 -4.35 12.01
C GLU A 143 18.62 -5.61 11.75
N ALA A 144 17.98 -6.75 11.58
CA ALA A 144 18.64 -8.00 11.15
C ALA A 144 19.06 -8.00 9.67
N GLY A 145 18.92 -6.90 8.96
CA GLY A 145 19.26 -6.78 7.53
C GLY A 145 18.25 -7.42 6.58
N ILE A 146 17.04 -7.66 7.05
CA ILE A 146 15.93 -8.22 6.25
C ILE A 146 15.09 -7.07 5.71
N THR A 147 14.72 -7.14 4.44
CA THR A 147 13.77 -6.23 3.79
C THR A 147 12.37 -6.87 3.76
N PRO A 148 11.41 -6.40 4.58
CA PRO A 148 10.05 -6.91 4.54
C PRO A 148 9.35 -6.59 3.21
N VAL A 149 8.62 -7.58 2.68
CA VAL A 149 7.74 -7.45 1.50
C VAL A 149 6.33 -7.80 1.95
N MET A 150 5.49 -6.78 2.18
CA MET A 150 4.19 -6.94 2.80
C MET A 150 3.10 -7.19 1.77
N ALA A 151 2.36 -8.28 1.93
CA ALA A 151 1.14 -8.57 1.17
C ALA A 151 -0.09 -7.95 1.85
N PRO A 152 -1.16 -7.60 1.09
CA PRO A 152 -2.36 -6.98 1.64
C PRO A 152 -3.33 -8.00 2.25
N LEU A 153 -2.82 -8.78 3.19
CA LEU A 153 -3.55 -9.76 4.00
C LEU A 153 -3.24 -9.52 5.47
N THR A 154 -4.26 -9.56 6.31
CA THR A 154 -4.17 -9.43 7.75
C THR A 154 -4.86 -10.60 8.44
N HIS A 155 -5.01 -10.57 9.75
CA HIS A 155 -5.75 -11.59 10.51
C HIS A 155 -6.49 -10.96 11.69
N ASP A 156 -7.47 -11.68 12.23
CA ASP A 156 -8.32 -11.23 13.33
C ASP A 156 -7.90 -11.75 14.72
N GLY A 157 -6.86 -12.57 14.79
CA GLY A 157 -6.45 -13.25 16.04
C GLY A 157 -7.33 -14.44 16.42
N GLU A 158 -8.43 -14.68 15.68
CA GLU A 158 -9.37 -15.79 15.91
C GLU A 158 -9.17 -16.94 14.90
N GLY A 159 -8.15 -16.83 14.05
CA GLY A 159 -7.78 -17.87 13.07
C GLY A 159 -8.24 -17.56 11.64
N HIS A 160 -8.75 -16.37 11.36
CA HIS A 160 -9.17 -15.98 10.02
C HIS A 160 -8.19 -15.01 9.38
N ILE A 161 -7.92 -15.22 8.09
CA ILE A 161 -7.23 -14.24 7.25
C ILE A 161 -8.26 -13.22 6.75
N LEU A 162 -7.86 -11.96 6.65
CA LEU A 162 -8.68 -10.88 6.14
C LEU A 162 -7.97 -10.20 4.96
N ASN A 163 -8.75 -9.92 3.90
CA ASN A 163 -8.30 -9.12 2.76
C ASN A 163 -8.28 -7.64 3.14
N THR A 164 -7.12 -7.00 3.04
CA THR A 164 -6.95 -5.59 3.42
C THR A 164 -6.45 -4.77 2.24
N ASN A 165 -6.78 -3.48 2.19
CA ASN A 165 -6.31 -2.60 1.14
C ASN A 165 -4.80 -2.37 1.25
N ALA A 166 -4.06 -2.48 0.15
CA ALA A 166 -2.59 -2.34 0.15
C ALA A 166 -2.12 -0.92 0.52
N ASP A 167 -2.89 0.14 0.22
CA ASP A 167 -2.57 1.50 0.64
C ASP A 167 -2.69 1.62 2.16
N THR A 168 -3.70 0.97 2.75
CA THR A 168 -3.86 0.86 4.21
C THR A 168 -2.68 0.11 4.84
N ILE A 169 -2.28 -1.06 4.30
CA ILE A 169 -1.10 -1.79 4.79
C ILE A 169 0.15 -0.91 4.77
N ALA A 170 0.37 -0.17 3.69
CA ALA A 170 1.53 0.72 3.57
C ALA A 170 1.50 1.85 4.61
N SER A 171 0.34 2.49 4.79
CA SER A 171 0.16 3.57 5.77
C SER A 171 0.34 3.07 7.21
N GLU A 172 -0.28 1.94 7.57
CA GLU A 172 -0.18 1.40 8.92
C GLU A 172 1.23 0.88 9.23
N THR A 173 1.90 0.26 8.25
CA THR A 173 3.32 -0.10 8.36
C THR A 173 4.20 1.14 8.60
N ALA A 174 3.95 2.23 7.87
CA ALA A 174 4.69 3.48 8.02
C ALA A 174 4.47 4.12 9.38
N LYS A 175 3.22 4.19 9.85
CA LYS A 175 2.86 4.70 11.18
C LYS A 175 3.53 3.88 12.29
N ALA A 176 3.49 2.56 12.20
CA ALA A 176 4.10 1.66 13.18
C ALA A 176 5.62 1.79 13.26
N LEU A 177 6.29 2.11 12.13
CA LEU A 177 7.74 2.27 12.06
C LEU A 177 8.22 3.70 12.35
N ALA A 178 7.34 4.71 12.29
CA ALA A 178 7.68 6.12 12.57
C ALA A 178 8.28 6.38 13.99
N PRO A 179 7.92 5.64 15.06
CA PRO A 179 8.62 5.76 16.33
C PRO A 179 10.11 5.39 16.29
N PHE A 180 10.50 4.47 15.39
CA PHE A 180 11.86 3.91 15.29
C PHE A 180 12.72 4.60 14.23
N TYR A 181 12.12 5.07 13.13
CA TYR A 181 12.80 5.58 11.94
C TYR A 181 12.27 6.96 11.50
N ASP A 182 13.09 7.66 10.71
CA ASP A 182 12.63 8.78 9.87
C ASP A 182 12.05 8.22 8.58
N VAL A 183 10.72 8.06 8.56
CA VAL A 183 10.02 7.31 7.51
C VAL A 183 9.62 8.20 6.36
N THR A 184 10.00 7.80 5.13
CA THR A 184 9.43 8.28 3.88
C THR A 184 8.55 7.18 3.27
N LEU A 185 7.24 7.44 3.13
CA LEU A 185 6.30 6.56 2.47
C LEU A 185 6.07 7.01 1.02
N ILE A 186 6.32 6.12 0.05
CA ILE A 186 6.15 6.39 -1.38
C ILE A 186 5.01 5.53 -1.92
N PHE A 187 3.94 6.19 -2.38
CA PHE A 187 2.90 5.56 -3.17
C PHE A 187 3.26 5.65 -4.65
N SER A 188 3.66 4.52 -5.25
CA SER A 188 3.87 4.46 -6.68
C SER A 188 2.53 4.37 -7.42
N PHE A 189 2.33 5.23 -8.40
CA PHE A 189 1.08 5.46 -9.07
C PHE A 189 1.26 5.53 -10.60
N GLU A 190 0.17 5.70 -11.36
CA GLU A 190 0.18 5.79 -12.83
C GLU A 190 0.45 7.22 -13.35
N LYS A 191 0.43 8.22 -12.46
CA LYS A 191 0.67 9.64 -12.76
C LYS A 191 1.93 10.13 -12.05
N LYS A 192 2.52 11.21 -12.58
CA LYS A 192 3.74 11.83 -12.02
C LYS A 192 3.56 12.36 -10.59
N GLY A 193 2.33 12.48 -10.11
CA GLY A 193 1.96 13.00 -8.79
C GLY A 193 0.47 13.33 -8.75
N VAL A 194 0.07 14.18 -7.82
CA VAL A 194 -1.25 14.81 -7.80
C VAL A 194 -1.23 15.97 -8.81
N LEU A 195 -2.07 15.88 -9.83
CA LEU A 195 -2.12 16.87 -10.90
C LEU A 195 -3.15 17.95 -10.58
N ARG A 196 -2.83 19.20 -10.89
CA ARG A 196 -3.77 20.31 -10.84
C ARG A 196 -4.83 20.18 -11.95
N ASN A 197 -4.41 19.71 -13.12
CA ASN A 197 -5.27 19.38 -14.26
C ASN A 197 -5.03 17.90 -14.62
N PRO A 198 -6.03 17.00 -14.51
CA PRO A 198 -5.86 15.57 -14.80
C PRO A 198 -5.40 15.25 -16.24
N ASP A 199 -5.64 16.16 -17.17
CA ASP A 199 -5.28 16.02 -18.60
C ASP A 199 -3.88 16.58 -18.92
N ASP A 200 -3.20 17.19 -17.95
CA ASP A 200 -1.86 17.77 -18.10
C ASP A 200 -0.89 17.12 -17.11
N ASP A 201 -0.09 16.18 -17.60
CA ASP A 201 0.89 15.44 -16.81
C ASP A 201 2.03 16.30 -16.23
N ASP A 202 2.19 17.55 -16.69
CA ASP A 202 3.19 18.49 -16.18
C ASP A 202 2.61 19.44 -15.12
N SER A 203 1.30 19.36 -14.85
CA SER A 203 0.61 20.14 -13.81
C SER A 203 0.75 19.59 -12.38
N VAL A 204 1.85 18.91 -12.08
CA VAL A 204 2.07 18.29 -10.75
C VAL A 204 2.07 19.35 -9.65
N ILE A 205 1.31 19.12 -8.60
CA ILE A 205 1.35 19.89 -7.35
C ILE A 205 2.52 19.35 -6.52
N PRO A 206 3.59 20.13 -6.31
CA PRO A 206 4.81 19.57 -5.70
C PRO A 206 4.66 19.28 -4.22
N VAL A 207 3.86 20.06 -3.49
CA VAL A 207 3.65 19.92 -2.04
C VAL A 207 2.17 20.13 -1.72
N ILE A 208 1.63 19.32 -0.84
CA ILE A 208 0.28 19.46 -0.27
C ILE A 208 0.37 19.35 1.25
N THR A 209 -0.12 20.38 1.93
CA THR A 209 -0.37 20.43 3.37
C THR A 209 -1.86 20.18 3.66
N HIS A 210 -2.25 20.11 4.93
CA HIS A 210 -3.68 20.08 5.31
C HIS A 210 -4.45 21.27 4.75
N ALA A 211 -3.88 22.49 4.85
CA ALA A 211 -4.52 23.71 4.34
C ALA A 211 -4.66 23.68 2.81
N ASP A 212 -3.65 23.16 2.10
CA ASP A 212 -3.72 22.98 0.64
C ASP A 212 -4.78 21.95 0.25
N TYR A 213 -4.86 20.84 1.00
CA TYR A 213 -5.85 19.80 0.74
C TYR A 213 -7.28 20.32 0.87
N GLU A 214 -7.61 21.04 1.94
CA GLU A 214 -8.94 21.62 2.14
C GLU A 214 -9.28 22.62 1.02
N ARG A 215 -8.32 23.44 0.59
CA ARG A 215 -8.51 24.36 -0.52
C ARG A 215 -8.78 23.64 -1.84
N TYR A 216 -7.95 22.63 -2.20
CA TYR A 216 -8.08 21.88 -3.44
C TYR A 216 -9.31 20.98 -3.48
N ARG A 217 -9.78 20.53 -2.32
CA ARG A 217 -11.05 19.83 -2.18
C ARG A 217 -12.23 20.76 -2.41
N ALA A 218 -12.19 21.96 -1.82
CA ALA A 218 -13.26 22.96 -1.92
C ALA A 218 -13.43 23.51 -3.35
N ASP A 219 -12.32 23.73 -4.07
CA ASP A 219 -12.34 24.26 -5.43
C ASP A 219 -12.45 23.17 -6.52
N GLY A 220 -12.49 21.88 -6.12
CA GLY A 220 -12.63 20.74 -7.03
C GLY A 220 -11.36 20.33 -7.77
N THR A 221 -10.22 20.96 -7.49
CA THR A 221 -8.90 20.58 -8.06
C THR A 221 -8.57 19.12 -7.73
N ILE A 222 -8.85 18.69 -6.50
CA ILE A 222 -8.71 17.30 -6.06
C ILE A 222 -10.10 16.71 -5.87
N SER A 223 -10.40 15.61 -6.56
CA SER A 223 -11.71 14.99 -6.54
C SER A 223 -11.63 13.46 -6.68
N GLY A 224 -12.77 12.79 -6.53
CA GLY A 224 -12.90 11.35 -6.77
C GLY A 224 -11.95 10.49 -5.96
N GLY A 225 -11.35 9.50 -6.60
CA GLY A 225 -10.46 8.53 -5.96
C GLY A 225 -9.14 9.09 -5.40
N MET A 226 -8.79 10.35 -5.71
CA MET A 226 -7.60 10.99 -5.16
C MET A 226 -7.84 11.48 -3.72
N LEU A 227 -9.06 11.88 -3.36
CA LEU A 227 -9.41 12.34 -2.01
C LEU A 227 -8.99 11.33 -0.93
N PRO A 228 -9.46 10.06 -0.94
CA PRO A 228 -9.07 9.11 0.10
C PRO A 228 -7.58 8.79 0.12
N LYS A 229 -6.86 8.93 -1.00
CA LYS A 229 -5.41 8.74 -1.04
C LYS A 229 -4.68 9.82 -0.27
N ILE A 230 -5.07 11.09 -0.47
CA ILE A 230 -4.46 12.22 0.23
C ILE A 230 -4.86 12.21 1.70
N GLU A 231 -6.11 11.89 2.04
CA GLU A 231 -6.56 11.73 3.44
C GLU A 231 -5.72 10.67 4.18
N ASN A 232 -5.49 9.50 3.57
CA ASN A 232 -4.62 8.47 4.13
C ASN A 232 -3.17 8.96 4.28
N ALA A 233 -2.66 9.72 3.31
CA ALA A 233 -1.31 10.27 3.37
C ALA A 233 -1.17 11.32 4.50
N LEU A 234 -2.13 12.24 4.64
CA LEU A 234 -2.18 13.21 5.72
C LEU A 234 -2.28 12.53 7.08
N SER A 235 -3.15 11.52 7.22
CA SER A 235 -3.25 10.72 8.45
C SER A 235 -1.93 10.03 8.81
N ALA A 236 -1.16 9.58 7.82
CA ALA A 236 0.16 8.99 8.09
C ALA A 236 1.17 10.04 8.59
N VAL A 237 1.16 11.23 7.98
CA VAL A 237 2.03 12.36 8.42
C VAL A 237 1.66 12.82 9.83
N ASP A 238 0.36 12.90 10.16
CA ASP A 238 -0.11 13.25 11.50
C ASP A 238 0.33 12.25 12.57
N ALA A 239 0.39 10.97 12.18
CA ALA A 239 0.89 9.89 13.04
C ALA A 239 2.43 9.83 13.15
N GLY A 240 3.15 10.80 12.58
CA GLY A 240 4.60 10.94 12.74
C GLY A 240 5.44 10.39 11.60
N VAL A 241 4.84 9.97 10.48
CA VAL A 241 5.58 9.69 9.24
C VAL A 241 6.18 11.00 8.74
N GLY A 242 7.48 11.03 8.45
CA GLY A 242 8.21 12.26 8.10
C GLY A 242 7.65 12.94 6.85
N ARG A 243 7.35 12.17 5.81
CA ARG A 243 6.64 12.63 4.61
C ARG A 243 6.04 11.47 3.84
N VAL A 244 5.01 11.76 3.07
CA VAL A 244 4.42 10.82 2.11
C VAL A 244 4.59 11.39 0.71
N ILE A 245 4.99 10.57 -0.26
CA ILE A 245 5.17 10.97 -1.65
C ILE A 245 4.23 10.17 -2.54
N ILE A 246 3.51 10.84 -3.42
CA ILE A 246 2.71 10.23 -4.48
C ILE A 246 3.45 10.50 -5.79
N THR A 247 3.88 9.45 -6.48
CA THR A 247 4.73 9.58 -7.67
C THR A 247 4.50 8.47 -8.69
N LEU A 248 5.08 8.64 -9.89
CA LEU A 248 5.09 7.61 -10.92
C LEU A 248 5.94 6.40 -10.48
N ALA A 249 5.55 5.21 -10.89
CA ALA A 249 6.25 3.97 -10.54
C ALA A 249 7.72 3.92 -10.98
N THR A 250 8.10 4.72 -11.95
CA THR A 250 9.49 4.87 -12.45
C THR A 250 10.28 5.99 -11.77
N ALA A 251 9.73 6.64 -10.71
CA ALA A 251 10.34 7.78 -10.03
C ALA A 251 10.24 7.62 -8.50
N ILE A 252 10.61 6.44 -7.98
CA ILE A 252 10.54 6.12 -6.55
C ILE A 252 11.78 6.59 -5.76
N ASP A 253 12.46 7.61 -6.23
CA ASP A 253 13.68 8.16 -5.63
C ASP A 253 13.44 9.06 -4.40
N GLY A 254 12.19 9.30 -4.06
CA GLY A 254 11.81 10.14 -2.93
C GLY A 254 11.96 11.65 -3.18
N GLN A 255 12.20 12.09 -4.42
CA GLN A 255 12.37 13.50 -4.80
C GLN A 255 11.30 13.99 -5.77
N HIS A 256 10.85 13.12 -6.67
CA HIS A 256 9.85 13.44 -7.67
C HIS A 256 8.43 13.13 -7.18
N GLY A 257 7.46 13.86 -7.70
CA GLY A 257 6.03 13.69 -7.40
C GLY A 257 5.46 14.75 -6.48
N THR A 258 4.39 14.41 -5.77
CA THR A 258 3.73 15.26 -4.78
C THR A 258 4.12 14.81 -3.39
N ALA A 259 4.74 15.69 -2.63
CA ALA A 259 5.03 15.47 -1.22
C ALA A 259 3.83 15.92 -0.36
N ILE A 260 3.33 15.02 0.49
CA ILE A 260 2.35 15.34 1.53
C ILE A 260 3.13 15.52 2.82
N VAL A 261 3.00 16.66 3.46
CA VAL A 261 3.79 17.04 4.62
C VAL A 261 2.92 17.67 5.71
N LYS A 262 3.42 17.64 6.93
CA LYS A 262 2.83 18.41 8.02
C LYS A 262 3.08 19.90 7.77
N ASN A 263 2.12 20.77 8.19
CA ASN A 263 2.25 22.22 8.09
C ASN A 263 3.55 22.75 8.72
#